data_b6c0d1ff5b325e245074544c89d35e1c
#
_entry.id   b6c0d1ff5b325e245074544c89d35e1c
#
_cell.length_a   1.000
_cell.length_b   1.000
_cell.length_c   1.000
_cell.angle_alpha   90.00
_cell.angle_beta   90.00
_cell.angle_gamma   90.00
#
_symmetry.space_group_name_H-M   'P 1'
#
loop_
_entity.id
_entity.type
_entity.pdbx_description
1 polymer ?
#
loop_
_entity_poly.entity_id
_entity_poly.type
_entity_poly.pdbx_seq_one_letter_code
_entity_poly.pdbx_strand_id
1 'polypeptide(L)'
;YYGKFQTFYYLPYSYCIDPEMLPPDYWENKVAFVGASLPGLMDLRNTPVQETFAGVEIHANVMQSILKNEFVILKDQSSTFYSILLICILMGMMISFPKKPFYALPIPLLGIIGWMVYANFQFITNLTMLEVVRPVLSMMGTFGGIFLYNYFGAEKDKRFLKNTFSTYISPELIDQMYEAKEQPSLGGEEGYHTAF
;
A
#
# COMPACT_ATOMS: atom_id res chain seq x y z
N TYR A 1 -18.37 11.32 1.15
CA TYR A 1 -18.91 10.07 1.69
C TYR A 1 -20.34 9.92 1.25
N TYR A 2 -20.66 8.88 0.51
CA TYR A 2 -22.03 8.58 0.12
C TYR A 2 -22.55 7.47 1.04
N GLY A 3 -23.63 7.74 1.79
CA GLY A 3 -24.38 6.71 2.50
C GLY A 3 -25.00 5.69 1.53
N LYS A 4 -25.59 4.64 2.06
CA LYS A 4 -26.41 3.71 1.27
C LYS A 4 -27.67 4.43 0.76
N PHE A 5 -28.29 3.89 -0.30
CA PHE A 5 -29.60 4.35 -0.76
C PHE A 5 -30.61 4.38 0.40
N GLN A 6 -31.40 5.45 0.50
CA GLN A 6 -32.33 5.72 1.60
C GLN A 6 -31.65 5.94 2.97
N THR A 7 -30.45 6.52 2.99
CA THR A 7 -29.82 6.96 4.25
C THR A 7 -30.58 8.11 4.90
N PHE A 8 -31.23 8.94 4.08
CA PHE A 8 -32.10 10.03 4.54
C PHE A 8 -33.55 9.59 4.60
N TYR A 9 -34.35 10.30 5.37
CA TYR A 9 -35.78 10.06 5.44
C TYR A 9 -36.48 10.58 4.17
N TYR A 10 -37.18 9.70 3.48
CA TYR A 10 -37.98 10.02 2.30
C TYR A 10 -39.41 10.30 2.69
N LEU A 11 -39.89 11.47 2.32
CA LEU A 11 -41.27 11.87 2.50
C LEU A 11 -41.99 11.96 1.15
N PRO A 12 -43.11 11.26 0.93
CA PRO A 12 -43.89 11.40 -0.30
C PRO A 12 -44.34 12.86 -0.48
N TYR A 13 -44.23 13.38 -1.70
CA TYR A 13 -44.58 14.77 -2.00
C TYR A 13 -46.06 15.12 -1.64
N SER A 14 -46.98 14.12 -1.70
CA SER A 14 -48.37 14.28 -1.27
C SER A 14 -48.51 14.77 0.15
N TYR A 15 -47.61 14.38 1.06
CA TYR A 15 -47.62 14.83 2.46
C TYR A 15 -47.19 16.30 2.61
N CYS A 16 -46.45 16.81 1.64
CA CYS A 16 -46.00 18.21 1.66
C CYS A 16 -47.09 19.17 1.15
N ILE A 17 -48.05 18.66 0.36
CA ILE A 17 -49.14 19.49 -0.23
C ILE A 17 -50.30 19.60 0.73
N ASP A 18 -50.54 18.59 1.55
CA ASP A 18 -51.64 18.55 2.50
C ASP A 18 -51.20 19.08 3.89
N PRO A 19 -51.70 20.28 4.30
CA PRO A 19 -51.31 20.90 5.57
C PRO A 19 -51.69 20.06 6.83
N GLU A 20 -52.64 19.12 6.70
CA GLU A 20 -53.08 18.32 7.83
C GLU A 20 -52.19 17.07 8.05
N MET A 21 -51.38 16.70 7.08
CA MET A 21 -50.55 15.50 7.13
C MET A 21 -49.28 15.66 7.96
N LEU A 22 -48.82 16.89 8.19
CA LEU A 22 -47.57 17.19 8.92
C LEU A 22 -47.82 18.19 10.04
N PRO A 23 -47.13 18.05 11.21
CA PRO A 23 -47.17 19.08 12.25
C PRO A 23 -46.72 20.43 11.72
N PRO A 24 -47.23 21.55 12.27
CA PRO A 24 -46.86 22.92 11.81
C PRO A 24 -45.36 23.23 11.92
N ASP A 25 -44.67 22.61 12.88
CA ASP A 25 -43.25 22.75 13.19
C ASP A 25 -42.37 21.69 12.51
N TYR A 26 -42.94 20.84 11.66
CA TYR A 26 -42.20 19.74 11.04
C TYR A 26 -40.95 20.18 10.28
N TRP A 27 -40.98 21.35 9.64
CA TRP A 27 -39.90 21.86 8.81
C TRP A 27 -38.87 22.67 9.59
N GLU A 28 -39.10 22.93 10.88
CA GLU A 28 -38.15 23.71 11.67
C GLU A 28 -36.81 23.02 11.78
N ASN A 29 -35.72 23.80 11.55
CA ASN A 29 -34.34 23.36 11.60
C ASN A 29 -34.01 22.17 10.67
N LYS A 30 -34.76 21.98 9.59
CA LYS A 30 -34.54 20.96 8.58
C LYS A 30 -34.24 21.56 7.24
N VAL A 31 -33.35 20.88 6.48
CA VAL A 31 -33.10 21.15 5.07
C VAL A 31 -33.81 20.08 4.27
N ALA A 32 -34.72 20.47 3.39
CA ALA A 32 -35.47 19.55 2.54
C ALA A 32 -34.97 19.65 1.09
N PHE A 33 -34.70 18.49 0.48
CA PHE A 33 -34.39 18.39 -0.94
C PHE A 33 -35.60 17.78 -1.65
N VAL A 34 -36.06 18.43 -2.70
CA VAL A 34 -37.15 17.93 -3.54
C VAL A 34 -36.55 17.40 -4.83
N GLY A 35 -36.84 16.14 -5.15
CA GLY A 35 -36.33 15.53 -6.36
C GLY A 35 -36.96 14.18 -6.65
N ALA A 36 -36.68 13.66 -7.85
CA ALA A 36 -37.18 12.38 -8.30
C ALA A 36 -36.37 11.23 -7.66
N SER A 37 -37.05 10.25 -7.07
CA SER A 37 -36.42 9.08 -6.46
C SER A 37 -36.87 7.74 -7.07
N LEU A 38 -37.85 7.76 -8.00
CA LEU A 38 -38.40 6.57 -8.60
C LEU A 38 -37.71 6.19 -9.93
N PRO A 39 -37.52 4.88 -10.19
CA PRO A 39 -37.11 4.40 -11.50
C PRO A 39 -38.06 4.92 -12.59
N GLY A 40 -37.52 5.46 -13.67
CA GLY A 40 -38.31 6.02 -14.79
C GLY A 40 -38.40 7.56 -14.82
N LEU A 41 -38.06 8.26 -13.74
CA LEU A 41 -37.97 9.73 -13.71
C LEU A 41 -36.58 10.26 -14.12
N MET A 42 -35.71 9.40 -14.64
CA MET A 42 -34.40 9.69 -15.25
C MET A 42 -33.37 10.42 -14.37
N ASP A 43 -33.57 10.50 -13.05
CA ASP A 43 -32.59 11.08 -12.13
C ASP A 43 -31.88 10.02 -11.26
N LEU A 44 -31.64 8.86 -11.85
CA LEU A 44 -30.84 7.82 -11.22
C LEU A 44 -29.38 7.94 -11.74
N ARG A 45 -28.43 7.89 -10.82
CA ARG A 45 -27.00 8.04 -11.10
C ARG A 45 -26.23 6.85 -10.55
N ASN A 46 -25.19 6.47 -11.26
CA ASN A 46 -24.23 5.48 -10.76
C ASN A 46 -23.27 6.17 -9.80
N THR A 47 -23.08 5.57 -8.63
CA THR A 47 -22.13 6.03 -7.63
C THR A 47 -21.12 4.93 -7.34
N PRO A 48 -19.93 5.24 -6.78
CA PRO A 48 -18.96 4.21 -6.39
C PRO A 48 -19.47 3.22 -5.34
N VAL A 49 -20.55 3.55 -4.64
CA VAL A 49 -21.12 2.74 -3.55
C VAL A 49 -22.27 1.87 -4.04
N GLN A 50 -23.01 2.32 -5.06
CA GLN A 50 -24.22 1.66 -5.55
C GLN A 50 -24.50 2.05 -7.00
N GLU A 51 -24.93 1.08 -7.82
CA GLU A 51 -25.21 1.29 -9.24
C GLU A 51 -26.42 2.20 -9.52
N THR A 52 -27.39 2.21 -8.60
CA THR A 52 -28.61 2.99 -8.77
C THR A 52 -28.83 3.87 -7.55
N PHE A 53 -28.66 5.17 -7.72
CA PHE A 53 -28.74 6.14 -6.65
C PHE A 53 -29.55 7.37 -7.10
N ALA A 54 -30.47 7.85 -6.26
CA ALA A 54 -31.25 9.03 -6.60
C ALA A 54 -30.36 10.28 -6.60
N GLY A 55 -30.40 11.08 -7.66
CA GLY A 55 -29.61 12.29 -7.78
C GLY A 55 -29.84 13.28 -6.64
N VAL A 56 -31.07 13.44 -6.21
CA VAL A 56 -31.42 14.28 -5.06
C VAL A 56 -30.70 13.84 -3.78
N GLU A 57 -30.54 12.54 -3.56
CA GLU A 57 -29.84 12.03 -2.36
C GLU A 57 -28.34 12.27 -2.42
N ILE A 58 -27.74 12.37 -3.62
CA ILE A 58 -26.34 12.80 -3.78
C ILE A 58 -26.15 14.22 -3.24
N HIS A 59 -27.07 15.14 -3.57
CA HIS A 59 -27.04 16.50 -3.06
C HIS A 59 -27.23 16.57 -1.54
N ALA A 60 -28.12 15.73 -0.99
CA ALA A 60 -28.30 15.63 0.46
C ALA A 60 -27.04 15.13 1.18
N ASN A 61 -26.34 14.12 0.61
CA ASN A 61 -25.06 13.65 1.13
C ASN A 61 -23.98 14.73 1.11
N VAL A 62 -23.88 15.50 0.02
CA VAL A 62 -22.92 16.61 -0.09
C VAL A 62 -23.22 17.67 0.97
N MET A 63 -24.49 18.06 1.13
CA MET A 63 -24.90 19.02 2.15
C MET A 63 -24.59 18.53 3.57
N GLN A 64 -24.83 17.25 3.85
CA GLN A 64 -24.48 16.66 5.13
C GLN A 64 -22.98 16.73 5.40
N SER A 65 -22.14 16.41 4.38
CA SER A 65 -20.69 16.51 4.51
C SER A 65 -20.23 17.93 4.80
N ILE A 66 -20.89 18.96 4.19
CA ILE A 66 -20.62 20.36 4.46
C ILE A 66 -20.99 20.71 5.91
N LEU A 67 -22.20 20.34 6.35
CA LEU A 67 -22.70 20.67 7.69
C LEU A 67 -21.87 20.00 8.80
N LYS A 68 -21.38 18.78 8.56
CA LYS A 68 -20.53 18.04 9.50
C LYS A 68 -19.05 18.35 9.37
N ASN A 69 -18.66 19.11 8.36
CA ASN A 69 -17.25 19.36 8.00
C ASN A 69 -16.45 18.07 7.77
N GLU A 70 -17.11 17.04 7.20
CA GLU A 70 -16.53 15.73 6.91
C GLU A 70 -16.10 15.66 5.44
N PHE A 71 -14.88 16.11 5.15
CA PHE A 71 -14.29 16.06 3.82
C PHE A 71 -13.12 15.09 3.78
N VAL A 72 -12.98 14.39 2.65
CA VAL A 72 -11.77 13.63 2.38
C VAL A 72 -10.64 14.60 2.03
N ILE A 73 -9.60 14.61 2.85
CA ILE A 73 -8.42 15.47 2.68
C ILE A 73 -7.34 14.64 1.99
N LEU A 74 -6.84 15.16 0.87
CA LEU A 74 -5.64 14.61 0.24
C LEU A 74 -4.42 15.06 1.02
N LYS A 75 -3.57 14.10 1.39
CA LYS A 75 -2.30 14.41 2.07
C LYS A 75 -1.41 15.25 1.14
N ASP A 76 -0.78 16.26 1.71
CA ASP A 76 0.14 17.13 0.99
C ASP A 76 1.31 16.34 0.37
N GLN A 77 1.69 16.73 -0.85
CA GLN A 77 2.71 16.07 -1.66
C GLN A 77 4.09 16.11 -0.98
N SER A 78 4.44 17.21 -0.33
CA SER A 78 5.71 17.37 0.39
C SER A 78 5.80 16.40 1.56
N SER A 79 4.72 16.28 2.33
CA SER A 79 4.63 15.35 3.46
C SER A 79 4.75 13.88 3.00
N THR A 80 4.15 13.55 1.85
CA THR A 80 4.26 12.22 1.25
C THR A 80 5.70 11.93 0.83
N PHE A 81 6.40 12.89 0.21
CA PHE A 81 7.79 12.74 -0.18
C PHE A 81 8.71 12.45 1.02
N TYR A 82 8.60 13.20 2.11
CA TYR A 82 9.40 12.95 3.32
C TYR A 82 9.09 11.59 3.96
N SER A 83 7.83 11.16 3.93
CA SER A 83 7.45 9.83 4.42
C SER A 83 8.09 8.71 3.59
N ILE A 84 8.09 8.84 2.27
CA ILE A 84 8.74 7.89 1.35
C ILE A 84 10.24 7.82 1.63
N LEU A 85 10.91 8.97 1.73
CA LEU A 85 12.34 9.06 1.99
C LEU A 85 12.70 8.37 3.31
N LEU A 86 11.96 8.64 4.37
CA LEU A 86 12.16 8.00 5.68
C LEU A 86 12.00 6.48 5.60
N ILE A 87 10.93 6.01 4.95
CA ILE A 87 10.66 4.57 4.78
C ILE A 87 11.79 3.91 3.98
N CYS A 88 12.25 4.51 2.88
CA CYS A 88 13.34 3.96 2.07
C CYS A 88 14.65 3.85 2.87
N ILE A 89 14.98 4.86 3.68
CA ILE A 89 16.16 4.83 4.56
C ILE A 89 16.04 3.70 5.59
N LEU A 90 14.93 3.61 6.30
CA LEU A 90 14.70 2.58 7.32
C LEU A 90 14.74 1.17 6.69
N MET A 91 14.08 0.97 5.57
CA MET A 91 14.12 -0.30 4.84
C MET A 91 15.54 -0.63 4.35
N GLY A 92 16.26 0.35 3.81
CA GLY A 92 17.64 0.15 3.36
C GLY A 92 18.53 -0.32 4.49
N MET A 93 18.42 0.28 5.67
CA MET A 93 19.12 -0.18 6.88
C MET A 93 18.73 -1.62 7.23
N MET A 94 17.42 -1.91 7.32
CA MET A 94 16.94 -3.25 7.68
C MET A 94 17.37 -4.33 6.70
N ILE A 95 17.39 -4.06 5.39
CA ILE A 95 17.80 -5.01 4.35
C ILE A 95 19.32 -5.27 4.42
N SER A 96 20.11 -4.32 4.92
CA SER A 96 21.55 -4.45 5.04
C SER A 96 22.03 -5.32 6.22
N PHE A 97 21.18 -5.57 7.22
CA PHE A 97 21.54 -6.39 8.39
C PHE A 97 21.70 -7.89 8.11
N PRO A 98 20.83 -8.55 7.33
CA PRO A 98 20.92 -10.00 7.13
C PRO A 98 22.15 -10.37 6.29
N LYS A 99 22.98 -11.30 6.79
CA LYS A 99 24.14 -11.84 6.07
C LYS A 99 23.76 -12.63 4.80
N LYS A 100 22.57 -13.23 4.77
CA LYS A 100 22.07 -13.96 3.61
C LYS A 100 20.90 -13.19 3.00
N PRO A 101 20.90 -12.92 1.68
CA PRO A 101 19.88 -12.10 1.01
C PRO A 101 18.47 -12.67 1.12
N PHE A 102 18.34 -13.99 1.31
CA PHE A 102 17.04 -14.65 1.47
C PHE A 102 16.25 -14.16 2.70
N TYR A 103 16.94 -13.85 3.81
CA TYR A 103 16.29 -13.34 5.02
C TYR A 103 15.82 -11.87 4.88
N ALA A 104 16.26 -11.17 3.85
CA ALA A 104 15.78 -9.82 3.56
C ALA A 104 14.45 -9.78 2.80
N LEU A 105 14.01 -10.89 2.17
CA LEU A 105 12.76 -10.96 1.38
C LEU A 105 11.48 -10.56 2.13
N PRO A 106 11.24 -10.93 3.40
CA PRO A 106 10.02 -10.54 4.10
C PRO A 106 9.97 -9.05 4.44
N ILE A 107 11.09 -8.33 4.47
CA ILE A 107 11.15 -6.93 4.88
C ILE A 107 10.30 -6.01 3.98
N PRO A 108 10.47 -6.00 2.65
CA PRO A 108 9.63 -5.16 1.78
C PRO A 108 8.15 -5.58 1.83
N LEU A 109 7.86 -6.87 1.95
CA LEU A 109 6.48 -7.36 2.03
C LEU A 109 5.78 -6.82 3.29
N LEU A 110 6.43 -6.93 4.45
CA LEU A 110 5.92 -6.39 5.70
C LEU A 110 5.80 -4.87 5.66
N GLY A 111 6.74 -4.17 5.02
CA GLY A 111 6.68 -2.72 4.81
C GLY A 111 5.47 -2.31 3.97
N ILE A 112 5.21 -3.01 2.87
CA ILE A 112 4.06 -2.75 1.99
C ILE A 112 2.75 -3.00 2.74
N ILE A 113 2.62 -4.14 3.43
CA ILE A 113 1.43 -4.45 4.22
C ILE A 113 1.22 -3.39 5.32
N GLY A 114 2.27 -3.05 6.05
CA GLY A 114 2.21 -2.02 7.08
C GLY A 114 1.77 -0.65 6.54
N TRP A 115 2.28 -0.25 5.38
CA TRP A 115 1.84 0.99 4.72
C TRP A 115 0.37 0.95 4.30
N MET A 116 -0.09 -0.17 3.73
CA MET A 116 -1.50 -0.33 3.34
C MET A 116 -2.44 -0.26 4.55
N VAL A 117 -2.07 -0.93 5.65
CA VAL A 117 -2.83 -0.89 6.90
C VAL A 117 -2.86 0.53 7.47
N TYR A 118 -1.71 1.23 7.48
CA TYR A 118 -1.62 2.61 7.93
C TYR A 118 -2.45 3.57 7.08
N ALA A 119 -2.39 3.44 5.76
CA ALA A 119 -3.19 4.27 4.84
C ALA A 119 -4.70 4.06 5.05
N ASN A 120 -5.13 2.80 5.23
CA ASN A 120 -6.52 2.46 5.54
C ASN A 120 -6.95 3.04 6.90
N PHE A 121 -6.12 2.91 7.93
CA PHE A 121 -6.37 3.49 9.24
C PHE A 121 -6.53 5.01 9.19
N GLN A 122 -5.65 5.71 8.47
CA GLN A 122 -5.75 7.17 8.31
C GLN A 122 -7.01 7.60 7.55
N PHE A 123 -7.43 6.80 6.56
CA PHE A 123 -8.68 7.07 5.86
C PHE A 123 -9.90 6.90 6.76
N ILE A 124 -9.95 5.84 7.58
CA ILE A 124 -11.09 5.57 8.46
C ILE A 124 -11.18 6.58 9.61
N THR A 125 -10.03 6.94 10.22
CA THR A 125 -10.02 7.78 11.43
C THR A 125 -10.03 9.28 11.11
N ASN A 126 -9.30 9.71 10.09
CA ASN A 126 -9.05 11.13 9.81
C ASN A 126 -9.59 11.58 8.45
N LEU A 127 -10.31 10.71 7.72
CA LEU A 127 -10.74 10.97 6.34
C LEU A 127 -9.58 11.44 5.44
N THR A 128 -8.35 11.05 5.77
CA THR A 128 -7.15 11.48 5.04
C THR A 128 -6.74 10.39 4.05
N MET A 129 -6.74 10.74 2.77
CA MET A 129 -6.32 9.84 1.71
C MET A 129 -4.81 9.95 1.51
N LEU A 130 -4.09 8.87 1.82
CA LEU A 130 -2.67 8.72 1.58
C LEU A 130 -2.41 8.10 0.20
N GLU A 131 -1.32 8.51 -0.41
CA GLU A 131 -0.85 7.84 -1.62
C GLU A 131 -0.29 6.46 -1.28
N VAL A 132 -0.67 5.46 -2.07
CA VAL A 132 -0.22 4.07 -1.89
C VAL A 132 0.82 3.70 -2.95
N VAL A 133 0.62 4.13 -4.18
CA VAL A 133 1.43 3.66 -5.33
C VAL A 133 2.89 4.08 -5.23
N ARG A 134 3.17 5.36 -5.00
CA ARG A 134 4.55 5.87 -4.91
C ARG A 134 5.37 5.22 -3.79
N PRO A 135 4.88 5.12 -2.53
CA PRO A 135 5.61 4.42 -1.47
C PRO A 135 5.88 2.95 -1.80
N VAL A 136 4.89 2.23 -2.33
CA VAL A 136 5.05 0.82 -2.71
C VAL A 136 6.13 0.64 -3.78
N LEU A 137 6.09 1.44 -4.85
CA LEU A 137 7.12 1.39 -5.89
C LEU A 137 8.50 1.76 -5.36
N SER A 138 8.59 2.72 -4.44
CA SER A 138 9.86 3.12 -3.82
C SER A 138 10.43 2.01 -2.93
N MET A 139 9.59 1.30 -2.16
CA MET A 139 10.00 0.14 -1.37
C MET A 139 10.52 -0.99 -2.25
N MET A 140 9.81 -1.31 -3.34
CA MET A 140 10.24 -2.33 -4.31
C MET A 140 11.55 -1.93 -5.00
N GLY A 141 11.69 -0.67 -5.40
CA GLY A 141 12.91 -0.13 -6.01
C GLY A 141 14.10 -0.17 -5.06
N THR A 142 13.92 0.20 -3.79
CA THR A 142 14.96 0.14 -2.76
C THR A 142 15.44 -1.30 -2.55
N PHE A 143 14.49 -2.25 -2.40
CA PHE A 143 14.83 -3.66 -2.26
C PHE A 143 15.58 -4.19 -3.50
N GLY A 144 15.04 -3.95 -4.70
CA GLY A 144 15.65 -4.39 -5.95
C GLY A 144 17.05 -3.81 -6.15
N GLY A 145 17.23 -2.52 -5.86
CA GLY A 145 18.54 -1.86 -5.95
C GLY A 145 19.58 -2.48 -5.02
N ILE A 146 19.24 -2.68 -3.74
CA ILE A 146 20.17 -3.30 -2.77
C ILE A 146 20.41 -4.77 -3.11
N PHE A 147 19.38 -5.50 -3.55
CA PHE A 147 19.54 -6.90 -3.97
C PHE A 147 20.49 -7.04 -5.15
N LEU A 148 20.31 -6.21 -6.18
CA LEU A 148 21.22 -6.19 -7.35
C LEU A 148 22.65 -5.79 -6.96
N TYR A 149 22.80 -4.78 -6.12
CA TYR A 149 24.10 -4.35 -5.62
C TYR A 149 24.84 -5.49 -4.90
N ASN A 150 24.17 -6.17 -3.99
CA ASN A 150 24.73 -7.30 -3.26
C ASN A 150 25.03 -8.49 -4.16
N TYR A 151 24.15 -8.78 -5.14
CA TYR A 151 24.36 -9.85 -6.11
C TYR A 151 25.59 -9.61 -6.97
N PHE A 152 25.73 -8.44 -7.57
CA PHE A 152 26.90 -8.10 -8.39
C PHE A 152 28.18 -7.98 -7.56
N GLY A 153 28.10 -7.52 -6.31
CA GLY A 153 29.24 -7.50 -5.39
C GLY A 153 29.76 -8.90 -5.11
N ALA A 154 28.89 -9.83 -4.74
CA ALA A 154 29.23 -11.22 -4.47
C ALA A 154 29.83 -11.93 -5.71
N GLU A 155 29.27 -11.70 -6.88
CA GLU A 155 29.76 -12.25 -8.14
C GLU A 155 31.19 -11.73 -8.47
N LYS A 156 31.43 -10.44 -8.22
CA LYS A 156 32.72 -9.81 -8.44
C LYS A 156 33.80 -10.38 -7.50
N ASP A 157 33.48 -10.57 -6.24
CA ASP A 157 34.37 -11.15 -5.24
C ASP A 157 34.71 -12.61 -5.59
N LYS A 158 33.71 -13.38 -6.00
CA LYS A 158 33.87 -14.77 -6.47
C LYS A 158 34.81 -14.85 -7.68
N ARG A 159 34.62 -13.97 -8.68
CA ARG A 159 35.48 -13.91 -9.88
C ARG A 159 36.90 -13.48 -9.53
N PHE A 160 37.08 -12.53 -8.64
CA PHE A 160 38.38 -12.09 -8.19
C PHE A 160 39.15 -13.24 -7.52
N LEU A 161 38.53 -13.96 -6.59
CA LEU A 161 39.14 -15.12 -5.94
C LEU A 161 39.51 -16.20 -6.96
N LYS A 162 38.59 -16.51 -7.88
CA LYS A 162 38.81 -17.52 -8.92
C LYS A 162 40.00 -17.15 -9.82
N ASN A 163 40.11 -15.91 -10.26
CA ASN A 163 41.20 -15.46 -11.10
C ASN A 163 42.56 -15.40 -10.37
N THR A 164 42.53 -15.04 -9.08
CA THR A 164 43.77 -14.90 -8.29
C THR A 164 44.36 -16.27 -7.92
N PHE A 165 43.51 -17.23 -7.59
CA PHE A 165 43.96 -18.52 -7.08
C PHE A 165 43.91 -19.67 -8.10
N SER A 166 43.33 -19.47 -9.29
CA SER A 166 43.18 -20.50 -10.32
C SER A 166 44.49 -21.13 -10.78
N THR A 167 45.62 -20.45 -10.58
CA THR A 167 46.97 -20.98 -10.93
C THR A 167 47.46 -21.98 -9.88
N TYR A 168 46.99 -21.93 -8.64
CA TYR A 168 47.46 -22.72 -7.51
C TYR A 168 46.46 -23.71 -6.95
N ILE A 169 45.16 -23.48 -7.15
CA ILE A 169 44.05 -24.23 -6.57
C ILE A 169 43.03 -24.53 -7.66
N SER A 170 42.46 -25.75 -7.65
CA SER A 170 41.42 -26.11 -8.62
C SER A 170 40.17 -25.21 -8.49
N PRO A 171 39.52 -24.87 -9.60
CA PRO A 171 38.31 -24.03 -9.57
C PRO A 171 37.19 -24.59 -8.68
N GLU A 172 37.06 -25.94 -8.61
CA GLU A 172 36.07 -26.61 -7.78
C GLU A 172 36.31 -26.38 -6.28
N LEU A 173 37.58 -26.37 -5.85
CA LEU A 173 37.94 -26.14 -4.45
C LEU A 173 37.69 -24.68 -4.06
N ILE A 174 37.91 -23.74 -4.97
CA ILE A 174 37.61 -22.32 -4.75
C ILE A 174 36.10 -22.11 -4.57
N ASP A 175 35.26 -22.78 -5.38
CA ASP A 175 33.82 -22.72 -5.26
C ASP A 175 33.34 -23.28 -3.90
N GLN A 176 33.89 -24.42 -3.45
CA GLN A 176 33.61 -25.00 -2.13
C GLN A 176 33.99 -24.06 -0.97
N MET A 177 35.19 -23.48 -1.02
CA MET A 177 35.66 -22.52 0.00
C MET A 177 34.77 -21.27 0.08
N TYR A 178 34.30 -20.78 -1.06
CA TYR A 178 33.41 -19.61 -1.10
C TYR A 178 32.02 -19.93 -0.53
N GLU A 179 31.49 -21.12 -0.80
CA GLU A 179 30.19 -21.55 -0.29
C GLU A 179 30.23 -21.89 1.22
N ALA A 180 31.28 -22.58 1.66
CA ALA A 180 31.45 -22.97 3.06
C ALA A 180 31.77 -21.78 3.97
N LYS A 181 32.35 -20.68 3.43
CA LYS A 181 32.88 -19.53 4.21
C LYS A 181 33.85 -19.95 5.32
N GLU A 182 34.49 -21.10 5.17
CA GLU A 182 35.47 -21.63 6.10
C GLU A 182 36.87 -21.45 5.53
N GLN A 183 37.83 -21.19 6.40
CA GLN A 183 39.23 -21.22 6.02
C GLN A 183 39.66 -22.66 5.77
N PRO A 184 40.50 -22.95 4.76
CA PRO A 184 41.01 -24.28 4.52
C PRO A 184 41.70 -24.82 5.77
N SER A 185 41.29 -25.98 6.23
CA SER A 185 41.97 -26.65 7.33
C SER A 185 43.40 -27.02 6.87
N LEU A 186 44.40 -26.57 7.65
CA LEU A 186 45.79 -26.99 7.43
C LEU A 186 45.89 -28.46 7.85
N GLY A 187 45.79 -29.38 6.91
CA GLY A 187 45.89 -30.81 7.25
C GLY A 187 45.40 -31.78 6.20
N GLY A 188 44.77 -31.31 5.13
CA GLY A 188 44.23 -32.19 4.07
C GLY A 188 43.09 -33.09 4.57
N GLU A 189 42.20 -33.49 3.67
CA GLU A 189 41.18 -34.51 3.93
C GLU A 189 41.65 -35.85 3.31
N GLU A 190 41.43 -36.94 4.05
CA GLU A 190 41.67 -38.27 3.54
C GLU A 190 40.60 -38.61 2.48
N GLY A 191 41.03 -38.78 1.25
CA GLY A 191 40.17 -39.17 0.13
C GLY A 191 40.74 -40.39 -0.61
N TYR A 192 39.87 -41.26 -1.12
CA TYR A 192 40.28 -42.36 -1.99
C TYR A 192 40.56 -41.78 -3.39
N HIS A 193 41.84 -41.80 -3.78
CA HIS A 193 42.26 -41.41 -5.12
C HIS A 193 42.73 -42.62 -5.90
N THR A 194 42.24 -42.79 -7.12
CA THR A 194 42.72 -43.80 -8.05
C THR A 194 43.76 -43.17 -8.96
N ALA A 195 45.02 -43.57 -8.86
CA ALA A 195 46.06 -43.18 -9.81
C ALA A 195 46.07 -44.19 -10.96
N PHE A 196 46.02 -43.68 -12.20
CA PHE A 196 46.20 -44.46 -13.42
C PHE A 196 47.60 -44.27 -13.95
#